data_5b6b02e3b9e1062365da66263905048f
#
_entry.id   5b6b02e3b9e1062365da66263905048f
#
_cell.length_a   1.000
_cell.length_b   1.000
_cell.length_c   1.000
_cell.angle_alpha   90.00
_cell.angle_beta   90.00
_cell.angle_gamma   90.00
#
_symmetry.space_group_name_H-M   'P 1'
#
loop_
_entity.id
_entity.type
_entity.pdbx_description
1 polymer ?
#
loop_
_entity_poly.entity_id
_entity_poly.type
_entity_poly.pdbx_seq_one_letter_code
_entity_poly.pdbx_strand_id
1 'polypeptide(L)'
;MADVTVKRLDEFEAVYGGGMRRVRAGLGVSSFGMQVIELPPNFELYPEHNHTHDEQEEVYTVLNGRTTLRVGGEDHELEPGVFVRVGPAEKRKFVTGDEGVRILALGATPGSVYHAPEFSEEGAPPPSNVKAHESSV
;
A
#
# COMPACT_ATOMS: atom_id res chain seq x y z
N MET A 1 7.11 27.53 -15.30
CA MET A 1 6.80 26.08 -15.43
C MET A 1 5.72 25.71 -14.45
N ALA A 2 4.80 24.91 -14.89
CA ALA A 2 3.76 24.42 -13.99
C ALA A 2 4.36 23.36 -13.04
N ASP A 3 3.90 23.37 -11.80
CA ASP A 3 4.25 22.35 -10.81
C ASP A 3 3.28 21.18 -10.97
N VAL A 4 3.63 20.26 -11.84
CA VAL A 4 2.80 19.09 -12.14
C VAL A 4 3.69 17.91 -12.54
N THR A 5 3.33 16.72 -12.06
CA THR A 5 4.01 15.48 -12.43
C THR A 5 2.97 14.50 -12.98
N VAL A 6 3.20 13.98 -14.18
CA VAL A 6 2.30 13.02 -14.82
C VAL A 6 3.13 11.80 -15.20
N LYS A 7 2.73 10.63 -14.69
CA LYS A 7 3.44 9.37 -14.97
C LYS A 7 2.45 8.22 -15.16
N ARG A 8 2.86 7.28 -15.99
CA ARG A 8 2.15 6.00 -16.11
C ARG A 8 2.59 5.07 -14.98
N LEU A 9 1.76 4.11 -14.65
CA LEU A 9 2.07 3.16 -13.57
C LEU A 9 3.42 2.48 -13.77
N ASP A 10 3.75 2.07 -14.99
CA ASP A 10 4.99 1.35 -15.28
C ASP A 10 6.24 2.24 -15.24
N GLU A 11 6.09 3.55 -15.08
CA GLU A 11 7.22 4.46 -14.92
C GLU A 11 7.64 4.61 -13.45
N PHE A 12 6.85 4.13 -12.50
CA PHE A 12 7.24 4.16 -11.10
C PHE A 12 8.15 3.00 -10.74
N GLU A 13 9.10 3.27 -9.86
CA GLU A 13 10.02 2.25 -9.39
C GLU A 13 9.27 1.13 -8.67
N ALA A 14 9.58 -0.11 -9.06
CA ALA A 14 8.98 -1.30 -8.45
C ALA A 14 9.96 -1.94 -7.48
N VAL A 15 9.43 -2.48 -6.38
CA VAL A 15 10.18 -3.27 -5.41
C VAL A 15 9.42 -4.55 -5.10
N TYR A 16 10.04 -5.48 -4.40
CA TYR A 16 9.47 -6.79 -4.08
C TYR A 16 9.06 -7.58 -5.34
N GLY A 17 9.94 -7.55 -6.36
CA GLY A 17 9.64 -8.26 -7.61
C GLY A 17 8.41 -7.75 -8.35
N GLY A 18 8.05 -6.50 -8.15
CA GLY A 18 6.87 -5.88 -8.76
C GLY A 18 5.67 -5.79 -7.83
N GLY A 19 5.79 -6.28 -6.59
CA GLY A 19 4.68 -6.28 -5.65
C GLY A 19 4.26 -4.91 -5.14
N MET A 20 5.14 -3.92 -5.25
CA MET A 20 4.81 -2.55 -4.86
C MET A 20 5.48 -1.55 -5.78
N ARG A 21 4.75 -0.51 -6.16
CA ARG A 21 5.26 0.64 -6.93
C ARG A 21 5.34 1.85 -6.02
N ARG A 22 6.48 2.54 -6.03
CA ARG A 22 6.75 3.73 -5.20
C ARG A 22 6.12 4.97 -5.82
N VAL A 23 4.80 5.05 -5.76
CA VAL A 23 4.04 6.08 -6.45
C VAL A 23 4.22 7.45 -5.79
N ARG A 24 4.15 7.51 -4.46
CA ARG A 24 4.34 8.76 -3.73
C ARG A 24 5.66 9.44 -4.11
N ALA A 25 6.75 8.69 -4.01
CA ALA A 25 8.08 9.22 -4.29
C ALA A 25 8.21 9.63 -5.77
N GLY A 26 7.72 8.81 -6.67
CA GLY A 26 7.77 9.09 -8.10
C GLY A 26 6.95 10.31 -8.53
N LEU A 27 5.84 10.59 -7.85
CA LEU A 27 5.06 11.80 -8.10
C LEU A 27 5.61 13.02 -7.36
N GLY A 28 6.41 12.82 -6.32
CA GLY A 28 6.92 13.92 -5.50
C GLY A 28 5.92 14.40 -4.45
N VAL A 29 4.99 13.57 -4.04
CA VAL A 29 4.01 13.91 -3.00
C VAL A 29 4.67 13.88 -1.64
N SER A 30 4.40 14.88 -0.81
CA SER A 30 4.96 14.96 0.54
C SER A 30 3.92 14.91 1.66
N SER A 31 2.64 15.03 1.32
CA SER A 31 1.58 15.19 2.32
C SER A 31 0.97 13.89 2.82
N PHE A 32 1.13 12.81 2.07
CA PHE A 32 0.56 11.51 2.42
C PHE A 32 1.29 10.39 1.70
N GLY A 33 1.14 9.17 2.21
CA GLY A 33 1.66 7.98 1.56
C GLY A 33 0.75 7.52 0.44
N MET A 34 1.32 7.00 -0.64
CA MET A 34 0.58 6.51 -1.79
C MET A 34 1.41 5.48 -2.52
N GLN A 35 0.90 4.26 -2.58
CA GLN A 35 1.57 3.18 -3.27
C GLN A 35 0.56 2.35 -4.06
N VAL A 36 1.07 1.66 -5.07
CA VAL A 36 0.28 0.64 -5.76
C VAL A 36 0.87 -0.72 -5.42
N ILE A 37 0.03 -1.60 -4.91
CA ILE A 37 0.38 -2.96 -4.52
C ILE A 37 -0.15 -3.90 -5.58
N GLU A 38 0.68 -4.82 -6.06
CA GLU A 38 0.27 -5.85 -7.02
C GLU A 38 0.57 -7.22 -6.44
N LEU A 39 -0.45 -8.04 -6.31
CA LEU A 39 -0.34 -9.38 -5.76
C LEU A 39 -0.80 -10.40 -6.81
N PRO A 40 -0.03 -11.49 -6.97
CA PRO A 40 -0.40 -12.53 -7.92
C PRO A 40 -1.59 -13.35 -7.42
N PRO A 41 -2.18 -14.20 -8.28
CA PRO A 41 -3.21 -15.13 -7.82
C PRO A 41 -2.71 -16.07 -6.72
N ASN A 42 -3.60 -16.47 -5.84
CA ASN A 42 -3.36 -17.45 -4.78
C ASN A 42 -2.20 -17.07 -3.86
N PHE A 43 -2.14 -15.80 -3.50
CA PHE A 43 -1.05 -15.24 -2.69
C PHE A 43 -1.52 -15.07 -1.24
N GLU A 44 -0.76 -15.62 -0.30
CA GLU A 44 -1.07 -15.54 1.13
C GLU A 44 0.09 -14.98 1.95
N LEU A 45 1.17 -14.57 1.30
CA LEU A 45 2.40 -14.13 1.97
C LEU A 45 2.46 -12.64 2.27
N TYR A 46 1.39 -11.89 1.99
CA TYR A 46 1.35 -10.48 2.36
C TYR A 46 1.47 -10.36 3.88
N PRO A 47 2.42 -9.57 4.40
CA PRO A 47 2.66 -9.52 5.84
C PRO A 47 1.49 -8.87 6.58
N GLU A 48 0.98 -9.57 7.58
CA GLU A 48 -0.01 -8.99 8.46
C GLU A 48 0.65 -7.93 9.33
N HIS A 49 0.09 -6.73 9.34
CA HIS A 49 0.69 -5.61 10.09
C HIS A 49 -0.35 -4.61 10.55
N ASN A 50 0.05 -3.75 11.48
CA ASN A 50 -0.72 -2.59 11.89
C ASN A 50 0.15 -1.34 11.79
N HIS A 51 -0.40 -0.20 12.17
CA HIS A 51 0.29 1.08 12.14
C HIS A 51 0.32 1.75 13.52
N THR A 52 0.40 0.97 14.59
CA THR A 52 0.47 1.54 15.94
C THR A 52 1.72 2.38 16.16
N HIS A 53 2.80 2.09 15.43
CA HIS A 53 4.08 2.81 15.58
C HIS A 53 4.05 4.22 14.98
N ASP A 54 3.21 4.47 13.98
CA ASP A 54 3.13 5.78 13.32
C ASP A 54 1.71 6.35 13.27
N GLU A 55 0.73 5.60 13.77
CA GLU A 55 -0.67 5.98 13.86
C GLU A 55 -1.31 6.35 12.52
N GLN A 56 -0.83 5.78 11.43
CA GLN A 56 -1.41 6.02 10.12
C GLN A 56 -2.80 5.41 9.99
N GLU A 57 -3.72 6.21 9.45
CA GLU A 57 -4.93 5.67 8.83
C GLU A 57 -4.58 5.26 7.42
N GLU A 58 -5.12 4.15 6.95
CA GLU A 58 -4.96 3.75 5.57
C GLU A 58 -6.30 3.59 4.88
N VAL A 59 -6.30 3.92 3.59
CA VAL A 59 -7.43 3.65 2.70
C VAL A 59 -6.93 2.78 1.58
N TYR A 60 -7.66 1.72 1.28
CA TYR A 60 -7.39 0.85 0.15
C TYR A 60 -8.57 0.85 -0.81
N THR A 61 -8.26 0.82 -2.08
CA THR A 61 -9.27 0.58 -3.12
C THR A 61 -8.63 -0.24 -4.23
N VAL A 62 -9.42 -1.11 -4.84
CA VAL A 62 -8.92 -1.99 -5.90
C VAL A 62 -9.02 -1.29 -7.25
N LEU A 63 -7.92 -1.29 -7.99
CA LEU A 63 -7.87 -0.75 -9.35
C LEU A 63 -8.19 -1.81 -10.38
N ASN A 64 -7.81 -3.07 -10.11
CA ASN A 64 -8.05 -4.19 -11.02
C ASN A 64 -8.00 -5.50 -10.24
N GLY A 65 -8.81 -6.47 -10.62
CA GLY A 65 -8.87 -7.77 -9.95
C GLY A 65 -9.70 -7.72 -8.68
N ARG A 66 -9.38 -8.61 -7.76
CA ARG A 66 -10.08 -8.68 -6.47
C ARG A 66 -9.22 -9.34 -5.41
N THR A 67 -9.51 -9.04 -4.16
CA THR A 67 -8.78 -9.59 -3.03
C THR A 67 -9.67 -9.67 -1.80
N THR A 68 -9.27 -10.49 -0.85
CA THR A 68 -9.86 -10.52 0.48
C THR A 68 -8.95 -9.72 1.41
N LEU A 69 -9.52 -8.74 2.12
CA LEU A 69 -8.80 -8.04 3.18
C LEU A 69 -9.25 -8.63 4.52
N ARG A 70 -8.29 -9.16 5.25
CA ARG A 70 -8.53 -9.76 6.56
C ARG A 70 -8.13 -8.76 7.64
N VAL A 71 -9.10 -8.34 8.48
CA VAL A 71 -8.91 -7.35 9.54
C VAL A 71 -9.61 -7.83 10.79
N GLY A 72 -8.86 -8.00 11.89
CA GLY A 72 -9.47 -8.35 13.17
C GLY A 72 -10.28 -9.65 13.16
N GLY A 73 -9.89 -10.60 12.35
CA GLY A 73 -10.61 -11.88 12.21
C GLY A 73 -11.81 -11.84 11.27
N GLU A 74 -12.07 -10.71 10.65
CA GLU A 74 -13.15 -10.57 9.66
C GLU A 74 -12.56 -10.46 8.25
N ASP A 75 -13.24 -11.06 7.29
CA ASP A 75 -12.86 -11.01 5.87
C ASP A 75 -13.78 -10.05 5.13
N HIS A 76 -13.16 -9.16 4.37
CA HIS A 76 -13.85 -8.19 3.53
C HIS A 76 -13.43 -8.39 2.08
N GLU A 77 -14.40 -8.63 1.20
CA GLU A 77 -14.11 -8.79 -0.23
C GLU A 77 -13.97 -7.43 -0.88
N LEU A 78 -12.86 -7.19 -1.56
CA LEU A 78 -12.58 -5.94 -2.25
C LEU A 78 -12.50 -6.18 -3.74
N GLU A 79 -13.19 -5.32 -4.48
CA GLU A 79 -13.17 -5.28 -5.94
C GLU A 79 -13.27 -3.82 -6.38
N PRO A 80 -13.09 -3.50 -7.66
CA PRO A 80 -13.21 -2.11 -8.11
C PRO A 80 -14.54 -1.49 -7.70
N GLY A 81 -14.47 -0.28 -7.14
CA GLY A 81 -15.64 0.42 -6.62
C GLY A 81 -15.85 0.28 -5.11
N VAL A 82 -15.13 -0.62 -4.45
CA VAL A 82 -15.17 -0.78 -3.00
C VAL A 82 -14.00 -0.02 -2.39
N PHE A 83 -14.27 0.77 -1.37
CA PHE A 83 -13.26 1.52 -0.62
C PHE A 83 -13.30 1.07 0.82
N VAL A 84 -12.14 0.95 1.45
CA VAL A 84 -12.06 0.57 2.85
C VAL A 84 -11.07 1.46 3.57
N ARG A 85 -11.45 1.87 4.79
CA ARG A 85 -10.57 2.57 5.70
C ARG A 85 -10.19 1.60 6.83
N VAL A 86 -8.89 1.54 7.13
CA VAL A 86 -8.39 0.72 8.24
C VAL A 86 -7.69 1.63 9.24
N GLY A 87 -8.12 1.58 10.49
CA GLY A 87 -7.50 2.35 11.57
C GLY A 87 -6.13 1.80 11.96
N PRO A 88 -5.30 2.61 12.63
CA PRO A 88 -3.90 2.23 12.89
C PRO A 88 -3.72 1.01 13.80
N ALA A 89 -4.63 0.76 14.72
CA ALA A 89 -4.50 -0.35 15.66
C ALA A 89 -4.87 -1.71 15.06
N GLU A 90 -5.56 -1.72 13.94
CA GLU A 90 -6.05 -2.96 13.35
C GLU A 90 -4.97 -3.67 12.53
N LYS A 91 -4.74 -4.93 12.82
CA LYS A 91 -3.89 -5.77 11.98
C LYS A 91 -4.65 -6.13 10.71
N ARG A 92 -3.97 -6.03 9.58
CA ARG A 92 -4.58 -6.32 8.29
C ARG A 92 -3.64 -7.11 7.40
N LYS A 93 -4.21 -7.91 6.53
CA LYS A 93 -3.47 -8.57 5.46
C LYS A 93 -4.38 -8.81 4.27
N PHE A 94 -3.78 -8.83 3.09
CA PHE A 94 -4.48 -9.20 1.86
C PHE A 94 -4.21 -10.66 1.52
N VAL A 95 -5.23 -11.33 1.00
CA VAL A 95 -5.14 -12.68 0.49
C VAL A 95 -5.85 -12.70 -0.86
N THR A 96 -5.21 -13.25 -1.88
CA THR A 96 -5.83 -13.36 -3.21
C THR A 96 -6.33 -14.78 -3.47
N GLY A 97 -7.39 -14.88 -4.27
CA GLY A 97 -7.90 -16.15 -4.80
C GLY A 97 -7.32 -16.43 -6.17
N ASP A 98 -8.16 -16.90 -7.10
CA ASP A 98 -7.72 -17.27 -8.44
C ASP A 98 -7.43 -16.07 -9.34
N GLU A 99 -7.74 -14.87 -8.91
CA GLU A 99 -7.35 -13.63 -9.58
C GLU A 99 -6.26 -12.94 -8.79
N GLY A 100 -5.34 -12.27 -9.48
CA GLY A 100 -4.47 -11.29 -8.87
C GLY A 100 -5.19 -9.98 -8.60
N VAL A 101 -4.52 -9.04 -7.99
CA VAL A 101 -5.12 -7.76 -7.61
C VAL A 101 -4.12 -6.63 -7.75
N ARG A 102 -4.62 -5.47 -8.16
CA ARG A 102 -3.90 -4.21 -8.10
C ARG A 102 -4.64 -3.29 -7.14
N ILE A 103 -3.96 -2.82 -6.12
CA ILE A 103 -4.55 -2.05 -5.03
C ILE A 103 -3.88 -0.69 -4.97
N LEU A 104 -4.68 0.37 -4.83
CA LEU A 104 -4.19 1.69 -4.46
C LEU A 104 -4.27 1.82 -2.95
N ALA A 105 -3.13 2.12 -2.31
CA ALA A 105 -3.04 2.31 -0.88
C ALA A 105 -2.65 3.75 -0.58
N LEU A 106 -3.41 4.40 0.30
CA LEU A 106 -3.17 5.76 0.76
C LEU A 106 -3.05 5.75 2.28
N GLY A 107 -2.16 6.59 2.82
CA GLY A 107 -2.01 6.65 4.27
C GLY A 107 -1.45 7.97 4.76
N ALA A 108 -1.90 8.37 5.94
CA ALA A 108 -1.38 9.53 6.64
C ALA A 108 -1.78 9.45 8.12
N THR A 109 -1.07 10.20 8.96
CA THR A 109 -1.34 10.27 10.40
C THR A 109 -2.20 11.48 10.69
N PRO A 110 -3.37 11.32 11.32
CA PRO A 110 -4.24 12.45 11.64
C PRO A 110 -3.52 13.51 12.48
N GLY A 111 -3.67 14.77 12.10
CA GLY A 111 -3.15 15.89 12.85
C GLY A 111 -1.63 16.02 12.87
N SER A 112 -0.92 15.27 12.04
CA SER A 112 0.54 15.29 12.00
C SER A 112 1.06 15.56 10.60
N VAL A 113 2.28 16.05 10.51
CA VAL A 113 3.00 16.15 9.26
C VAL A 113 3.39 14.74 8.83
N TYR A 114 3.15 14.40 7.58
CA TYR A 114 3.53 13.09 7.05
C TYR A 114 5.05 12.98 6.93
N HIS A 115 5.59 11.87 7.42
CA HIS A 115 6.99 11.51 7.24
C HIS A 115 7.06 10.18 6.50
N ALA A 116 7.56 10.22 5.27
CA ALA A 116 7.64 9.03 4.43
C ALA A 116 8.61 8.00 5.05
N PRO A 117 8.22 6.72 5.11
CA PRO A 117 9.15 5.67 5.50
C PRO A 117 10.31 5.61 4.51
N GLU A 118 11.51 5.35 5.01
CA GLU A 118 12.71 5.32 4.18
C GLU A 118 12.57 4.36 2.99
N PHE A 119 12.00 3.18 3.21
CA PHE A 119 11.87 2.19 2.15
C PHE A 119 10.95 2.64 1.00
N SER A 120 10.14 3.67 1.20
CA SER A 120 9.24 4.21 0.18
C SER A 120 9.92 5.26 -0.71
N GLU A 121 11.14 5.62 -0.43
CA GLU A 121 11.90 6.58 -1.23
C GLU A 121 12.52 5.90 -2.44
N GLU A 122 12.62 6.64 -3.55
CA GLU A 122 13.25 6.10 -4.76
C GLU A 122 14.71 5.72 -4.49
N GLY A 123 15.10 4.56 -5.00
CA GLY A 123 16.47 4.07 -4.87
C GLY A 123 16.80 3.47 -3.51
N ALA A 124 15.93 3.56 -2.52
CA ALA A 124 16.17 2.96 -1.22
C ALA A 124 16.09 1.43 -1.32
N PRO A 125 16.94 0.68 -0.58
CA PRO A 125 16.80 -0.77 -0.54
C PRO A 125 15.48 -1.15 0.12
N PRO A 126 14.78 -2.18 -0.38
CA PRO A 126 13.60 -2.67 0.30
C PRO A 126 14.00 -3.33 1.62
N PRO A 127 13.08 -3.41 2.60
CA PRO A 127 13.36 -4.12 3.85
C PRO A 127 13.79 -5.57 3.58
N SER A 128 14.72 -6.06 4.38
CA SER A 128 15.34 -7.36 4.16
C SER A 128 14.48 -8.55 4.59
N ASN A 129 13.39 -8.31 5.30
CA ASN A 129 12.47 -9.38 5.70
C ASN A 129 11.02 -8.87 5.64
N VAL A 130 10.10 -9.82 5.55
CA VAL A 130 8.68 -9.48 5.39
C VAL A 130 8.07 -8.78 6.59
N LYS A 131 8.64 -8.94 7.78
CA LYS A 131 8.15 -8.25 8.97
C LYS A 131 8.44 -6.76 8.95
N ALA A 132 9.35 -6.33 8.11
CA ALA A 132 9.67 -4.92 7.96
C ALA A 132 8.57 -4.15 7.24
N HIS A 133 7.52 -4.81 6.81
CA HIS A 133 6.39 -4.20 6.13
C HIS A 133 5.32 -3.73 7.07
N GLU A 134 5.71 -3.13 8.15
CA GLU A 134 4.75 -2.53 9.06
C GLU A 134 4.13 -1.28 8.49
N SER A 135 4.67 -0.80 7.39
CA SER A 135 4.11 0.33 6.67
C SER A 135 4.18 0.05 5.18
N SER A 136 3.04 -0.12 4.55
CA SER A 136 2.95 -0.31 3.10
C SER A 136 2.72 1.00 2.35
N VAL A 137 2.56 2.12 3.05
CA VAL A 137 2.34 3.44 2.44
C VAL A 137 3.28 4.53 2.95
#